data_ca26ad3637ebb70f4dc16d8aa091f8e5
#
_entry.id   ca26ad3637ebb70f4dc16d8aa091f8e5
#
_cell.length_a   1.000
_cell.length_b   1.000
_cell.length_c   1.000
_cell.angle_alpha   90.00
_cell.angle_beta   90.00
_cell.angle_gamma   90.00
#
_symmetry.space_group_name_H-M   'P 1'
#
loop_
_entity.id
_entity.type
_entity.pdbx_description
1 polymer ?
#
loop_
_entity_poly.entity_id
_entity_poly.type
_entity_poly.pdbx_seq_one_letter_code
_entity_poly.pdbx_strand_id
1 'polypeptide(L)'
;MSKLALKKTNLAEQAYQVLHDLLLSGERFSPGAKISIEELSRELGVSRSPVWAAVARLEAEGIVEVRPRQGVFFIGFDHRRLRDLFYAREVLEGSIARLAAHHCDAAILAALRASVDRQRKAGADGDLEIYAEEASAFHQVLATASGNRVLEEMVQKLLAQIHAMCVRRTRRFGFLQRLEEEHAALVEALERGDGDAAEAAARAHIRRVAELDYSSEE
;
A
#
# COMPACT_ATOMS: atom_id res chain seq x y z
N MET A 1 36.61 4.34 -26.05
CA MET A 1 35.26 3.80 -25.79
C MET A 1 34.68 4.54 -24.59
N SER A 2 33.76 5.47 -24.81
CA SER A 2 33.19 6.37 -23.80
C SER A 2 32.23 5.60 -22.88
N LYS A 3 32.47 5.62 -21.59
CA LYS A 3 31.53 5.11 -20.57
C LYS A 3 30.30 6.02 -20.54
N LEU A 4 29.17 5.53 -21.00
CA LEU A 4 27.85 6.13 -20.77
C LEU A 4 27.53 6.08 -19.26
N ALA A 5 27.94 7.08 -18.50
CA ALA A 5 27.59 7.28 -17.11
C ALA A 5 26.35 8.17 -17.04
N LEU A 6 25.17 7.56 -16.95
CA LEU A 6 23.94 8.28 -16.62
C LEU A 6 23.92 8.51 -15.08
N LYS A 7 24.30 9.71 -14.63
CA LYS A 7 23.85 10.23 -13.32
C LYS A 7 22.40 10.69 -13.51
N LYS A 8 21.45 9.80 -13.30
CA LYS A 8 20.03 10.15 -13.22
C LYS A 8 19.75 10.70 -11.82
N THR A 9 19.60 12.00 -11.67
CA THR A 9 18.66 12.54 -10.69
C THR A 9 17.31 11.95 -11.06
N ASN A 10 16.64 11.22 -10.13
CA ASN A 10 15.39 10.52 -10.42
C ASN A 10 14.22 11.52 -10.43
N LEU A 11 14.19 12.43 -11.44
CA LEU A 11 13.16 13.46 -11.58
C LEU A 11 11.75 12.86 -11.70
N ALA A 12 11.64 11.63 -12.24
CA ALA A 12 10.38 10.93 -12.33
C ALA A 12 9.88 10.48 -10.94
N GLU A 13 10.79 10.01 -10.08
CA GLU A 13 10.46 9.67 -8.69
C GLU A 13 10.06 10.91 -7.89
N GLN A 14 10.82 12.00 -8.01
CA GLN A 14 10.48 13.25 -7.33
C GLN A 14 9.13 13.80 -7.81
N ALA A 15 8.87 13.79 -9.12
CA ALA A 15 7.58 14.19 -9.66
C ALA A 15 6.43 13.29 -9.16
N TYR A 16 6.68 11.98 -9.05
CA TYR A 16 5.71 11.05 -8.49
C TYR A 16 5.38 11.40 -7.04
N GLN A 17 6.37 11.57 -6.16
CA GLN A 17 6.15 11.91 -4.76
C GLN A 17 5.35 13.21 -4.62
N VAL A 18 5.77 14.28 -5.33
CA VAL A 18 5.05 15.56 -5.28
C VAL A 18 3.62 15.45 -5.79
N LEU A 19 3.39 14.74 -6.92
CA LEU A 19 2.04 14.55 -7.44
C LEU A 19 1.18 13.71 -6.47
N HIS A 20 1.74 12.64 -5.96
CA HIS A 20 1.10 11.78 -4.99
C HIS A 20 0.64 12.60 -3.75
N ASP A 21 1.52 13.39 -3.15
CA ASP A 21 1.22 14.22 -2.00
C ASP A 21 0.17 15.30 -2.30
N LEU A 22 0.25 15.93 -3.48
CA LEU A 22 -0.75 16.92 -3.93
C LEU A 22 -2.14 16.31 -4.10
N LEU A 23 -2.24 15.07 -4.60
CA LEU A 23 -3.51 14.37 -4.76
C LEU A 23 -4.06 13.91 -3.42
N LEU A 24 -3.19 13.40 -2.53
CA LEU A 24 -3.56 12.98 -1.19
C LEU A 24 -3.95 14.15 -0.28
N SER A 25 -3.34 15.33 -0.45
CA SER A 25 -3.66 16.50 0.36
C SER A 25 -5.13 16.91 0.26
N GLY A 26 -5.79 16.62 -0.86
CA GLY A 26 -7.17 17.02 -1.12
C GLY A 26 -7.37 18.55 -1.16
N GLU A 27 -6.27 19.32 -1.05
CA GLU A 27 -6.32 20.78 -1.02
C GLU A 27 -6.48 21.36 -2.42
N ARG A 28 -5.89 20.70 -3.42
CA ARG A 28 -5.84 21.21 -4.78
C ARG A 28 -6.76 20.46 -5.76
N PHE A 29 -6.89 19.17 -5.58
CA PHE A 29 -7.66 18.32 -6.50
C PHE A 29 -8.79 17.60 -5.78
N SER A 30 -10.01 17.79 -6.27
CA SER A 30 -11.16 17.00 -5.88
C SER A 30 -11.32 15.77 -6.80
N PRO A 31 -11.98 14.71 -6.35
CA PRO A 31 -12.35 13.58 -7.20
C PRO A 31 -13.01 14.04 -8.51
N GLY A 32 -12.56 13.49 -9.63
CA GLY A 32 -12.99 13.88 -10.96
C GLY A 32 -12.27 15.10 -11.56
N ALA A 33 -11.42 15.79 -10.79
CA ALA A 33 -10.68 16.95 -11.29
C ALA A 33 -9.70 16.57 -12.38
N LYS A 34 -9.60 17.44 -13.39
CA LYS A 34 -8.62 17.30 -14.47
C LYS A 34 -7.25 17.80 -14.01
N ILE A 35 -6.22 17.01 -14.27
CA ILE A 35 -4.82 17.32 -13.95
C ILE A 35 -4.13 17.85 -15.20
N SER A 36 -3.59 19.05 -15.13
CA SER A 36 -2.82 19.67 -16.23
C SER A 36 -1.35 19.29 -16.15
N ILE A 37 -0.91 18.42 -17.05
CA ILE A 37 0.51 18.04 -17.15
C ILE A 37 1.40 19.23 -17.49
N GLU A 38 0.91 20.16 -18.29
CA GLU A 38 1.65 21.36 -18.69
C GLU A 38 1.87 22.30 -17.50
N GLU A 39 0.83 22.50 -16.70
CA GLU A 39 0.89 23.32 -15.50
C GLU A 39 1.83 22.72 -14.47
N LEU A 40 1.69 21.42 -14.17
CA LEU A 40 2.57 20.70 -13.26
C LEU A 40 4.03 20.72 -13.71
N SER A 41 4.29 20.51 -15.00
CA SER A 41 5.66 20.56 -15.55
C SER A 41 6.30 21.94 -15.32
N ARG A 42 5.52 23.01 -15.52
CA ARG A 42 5.97 24.39 -15.30
C ARG A 42 6.22 24.67 -13.83
N GLU A 43 5.32 24.24 -12.93
CA GLU A 43 5.45 24.43 -11.48
C GLU A 43 6.63 23.67 -10.89
N LEU A 44 6.84 22.43 -11.34
CA LEU A 44 7.96 21.59 -10.90
C LEU A 44 9.29 21.99 -11.55
N GLY A 45 9.29 22.87 -12.54
CA GLY A 45 10.50 23.28 -13.26
C GLY A 45 11.13 22.14 -14.07
N VAL A 46 10.35 21.16 -14.52
CA VAL A 46 10.82 20.00 -15.28
C VAL A 46 10.13 19.89 -16.64
N SER A 47 10.67 19.08 -17.54
CA SER A 47 10.01 18.75 -18.80
C SER A 47 8.75 17.88 -18.54
N ARG A 48 7.89 17.73 -19.54
CA ARG A 48 6.68 16.90 -19.42
C ARG A 48 6.98 15.40 -19.21
N SER A 49 8.13 14.92 -19.66
CA SER A 49 8.48 13.49 -19.61
C SER A 49 8.51 12.90 -18.20
N PRO A 50 9.20 13.45 -17.19
CA PRO A 50 9.15 12.95 -15.82
C PRO A 50 7.75 13.03 -15.20
N VAL A 51 6.95 14.06 -15.55
CA VAL A 51 5.56 14.17 -15.06
C VAL A 51 4.69 13.06 -15.67
N TRP A 52 4.85 12.76 -16.96
CA TRP A 52 4.16 11.61 -17.57
C TRP A 52 4.59 10.27 -17.01
N ALA A 53 5.88 10.09 -16.66
CA ALA A 53 6.34 8.87 -15.98
C ALA A 53 5.69 8.71 -14.59
N ALA A 54 5.55 9.80 -13.84
CA ALA A 54 4.82 9.84 -12.58
C ALA A 54 3.34 9.50 -12.76
N VAL A 55 2.68 10.11 -13.76
CA VAL A 55 1.27 9.84 -14.09
C VAL A 55 1.05 8.37 -14.46
N ALA A 56 1.92 7.78 -15.28
CA ALA A 56 1.80 6.37 -15.65
C ALA A 56 1.87 5.44 -14.43
N ARG A 57 2.69 5.78 -13.43
CA ARG A 57 2.75 5.06 -12.17
C ARG A 57 1.47 5.24 -11.34
N LEU A 58 1.01 6.48 -11.18
CA LEU A 58 -0.24 6.78 -10.49
C LEU A 58 -1.47 6.15 -11.17
N GLU A 59 -1.44 5.99 -12.51
CA GLU A 59 -2.47 5.28 -13.26
C GLU A 59 -2.44 3.77 -12.99
N ALA A 60 -1.24 3.17 -12.96
CA ALA A 60 -1.07 1.76 -12.60
C ALA A 60 -1.53 1.47 -11.15
N GLU A 61 -1.39 2.44 -10.25
CA GLU A 61 -1.89 2.41 -8.87
C GLU A 61 -3.39 2.73 -8.78
N GLY A 62 -4.01 3.18 -9.88
CA GLY A 62 -5.44 3.50 -9.94
C GLY A 62 -5.84 4.79 -9.21
N ILE A 63 -4.87 5.69 -9.00
CA ILE A 63 -5.08 7.02 -8.37
C ILE A 63 -5.57 8.04 -9.39
N VAL A 64 -5.07 7.93 -10.63
CA VAL A 64 -5.49 8.75 -11.75
C VAL A 64 -5.96 7.88 -12.92
N GLU A 65 -6.72 8.47 -13.82
CA GLU A 65 -7.17 7.85 -15.07
C GLU A 65 -6.72 8.71 -16.24
N VAL A 66 -6.06 8.09 -17.23
CA VAL A 66 -5.72 8.75 -18.49
C VAL A 66 -6.81 8.48 -19.52
N ARG A 67 -7.62 9.49 -19.82
CA ARG A 67 -8.69 9.40 -20.84
C ARG A 67 -8.15 9.87 -22.18
N PRO A 68 -8.18 9.03 -23.23
CA PRO A 68 -7.70 9.40 -24.56
C PRO A 68 -8.34 10.72 -25.05
N ARG A 69 -7.52 11.64 -25.50
CA ARG A 69 -7.91 12.99 -26.00
C ARG A 69 -8.57 13.93 -24.97
N GLN A 70 -8.87 13.45 -23.77
CA GLN A 70 -9.50 14.25 -22.72
C GLN A 70 -8.47 14.71 -21.66
N GLY A 71 -7.46 13.90 -21.37
CA GLY A 71 -6.38 14.22 -20.43
C GLY A 71 -6.34 13.28 -19.24
N VAL A 72 -5.70 13.72 -18.18
CA VAL A 72 -5.51 13.00 -16.93
C VAL A 72 -6.54 13.49 -15.92
N PHE A 73 -7.17 12.56 -15.20
CA PHE A 73 -8.18 12.87 -14.19
C PHE A 73 -7.83 12.19 -12.88
N PHE A 74 -7.99 12.91 -11.77
CA PHE A 74 -7.90 12.33 -10.44
C PHE A 74 -9.16 11.49 -10.19
N ILE A 75 -9.01 10.19 -9.90
CA ILE A 75 -10.16 9.30 -9.68
C ILE A 75 -10.81 9.62 -8.34
N GLY A 76 -10.03 10.10 -7.36
CA GLY A 76 -10.52 10.41 -6.03
C GLY A 76 -10.60 9.18 -5.13
N PHE A 77 -10.96 9.45 -3.89
CA PHE A 77 -11.12 8.45 -2.85
C PHE A 77 -12.62 8.25 -2.61
N ASP A 78 -13.22 7.31 -3.34
CA ASP A 78 -14.60 6.92 -3.13
C ASP A 78 -14.64 5.81 -2.06
N HIS A 79 -15.45 6.01 -1.01
CA HIS A 79 -15.66 5.01 0.06
C HIS A 79 -16.13 3.67 -0.49
N ARG A 80 -16.92 3.67 -1.54
CA ARG A 80 -17.34 2.43 -2.20
C ARG A 80 -16.13 1.71 -2.78
N ARG A 81 -15.26 2.45 -3.50
CA ARG A 81 -14.03 1.90 -4.05
C ARG A 81 -13.11 1.37 -2.95
N LEU A 82 -12.96 2.10 -1.85
CA LEU A 82 -12.16 1.66 -0.72
C LEU A 82 -12.70 0.34 -0.11
N ARG A 83 -14.02 0.22 0.07
CA ARG A 83 -14.65 -1.04 0.50
C ARG A 83 -14.38 -2.18 -0.47
N ASP A 84 -14.50 -1.93 -1.77
CA ASP A 84 -14.26 -2.94 -2.80
C ASP A 84 -12.78 -3.38 -2.80
N LEU A 85 -11.83 -2.47 -2.58
CA LEU A 85 -10.40 -2.76 -2.43
C LEU A 85 -10.12 -3.59 -1.18
N PHE A 86 -10.70 -3.27 -0.03
CA PHE A 86 -10.52 -4.04 1.20
C PHE A 86 -11.14 -5.43 1.09
N TYR A 87 -12.29 -5.57 0.43
CA TYR A 87 -12.88 -6.88 0.17
C TYR A 87 -11.97 -7.74 -0.73
N ALA A 88 -11.45 -7.18 -1.81
CA ALA A 88 -10.50 -7.86 -2.67
C ALA A 88 -9.22 -8.24 -1.91
N ARG A 89 -8.71 -7.34 -1.06
CA ARG A 89 -7.56 -7.57 -0.19
C ARG A 89 -7.81 -8.73 0.77
N GLU A 90 -8.97 -8.77 1.43
CA GLU A 90 -9.36 -9.86 2.34
C GLU A 90 -9.28 -11.22 1.63
N VAL A 91 -9.85 -11.32 0.43
CA VAL A 91 -9.87 -12.57 -0.34
C VAL A 91 -8.45 -12.98 -0.75
N LEU A 92 -7.66 -12.05 -1.29
CA LEU A 92 -6.31 -12.35 -1.75
C LEU A 92 -5.37 -12.68 -0.59
N GLU A 93 -5.36 -11.88 0.46
CA GLU A 93 -4.45 -12.11 1.59
C GLU A 93 -4.82 -13.34 2.41
N GLY A 94 -6.10 -13.68 2.51
CA GLY A 94 -6.49 -14.96 3.07
C GLY A 94 -5.90 -16.15 2.30
N SER A 95 -6.01 -16.13 0.97
CA SER A 95 -5.42 -17.16 0.11
C SER A 95 -3.89 -17.19 0.16
N ILE A 96 -3.26 -16.02 0.21
CA ILE A 96 -1.81 -15.84 0.37
C ILE A 96 -1.34 -16.47 1.70
N ALA A 97 -2.00 -16.17 2.82
CA ALA A 97 -1.66 -16.69 4.13
C ALA A 97 -1.78 -18.22 4.19
N ARG A 98 -2.83 -18.77 3.59
CA ARG A 98 -3.01 -20.23 3.46
C ARG A 98 -1.84 -20.90 2.74
N LEU A 99 -1.45 -20.34 1.59
CA LEU A 99 -0.32 -20.86 0.82
C LEU A 99 1.01 -20.69 1.57
N ALA A 100 1.24 -19.53 2.17
CA ALA A 100 2.44 -19.23 2.93
C ALA A 100 2.67 -20.20 4.09
N ALA A 101 1.60 -20.69 4.75
CA ALA A 101 1.69 -21.67 5.82
C ALA A 101 2.43 -22.96 5.40
N HIS A 102 2.41 -23.31 4.11
CA HIS A 102 3.09 -24.49 3.59
C HIS A 102 4.49 -24.21 3.05
N HIS A 103 4.90 -22.94 2.95
CA HIS A 103 6.16 -22.53 2.33
C HIS A 103 7.06 -21.73 3.27
N CYS A 104 6.58 -21.30 4.45
CA CYS A 104 7.38 -20.55 5.39
C CYS A 104 8.52 -21.40 5.96
N ASP A 105 9.73 -21.01 5.70
CA ASP A 105 10.92 -21.50 6.38
C ASP A 105 11.25 -20.67 7.64
N ALA A 106 12.27 -21.09 8.38
CA ALA A 106 12.71 -20.40 9.61
C ALA A 106 13.12 -18.94 9.35
N ALA A 107 13.67 -18.63 8.17
CA ALA A 107 14.13 -17.29 7.83
C ALA A 107 12.93 -16.37 7.56
N ILE A 108 11.92 -16.84 6.84
CA ILE A 108 10.67 -16.11 6.57
C ILE A 108 9.92 -15.84 7.89
N LEU A 109 9.78 -16.86 8.75
CA LEU A 109 9.14 -16.71 10.05
C LEU A 109 9.88 -15.70 10.95
N ALA A 110 11.21 -15.73 10.96
CA ALA A 110 12.02 -14.76 11.68
C ALA A 110 11.82 -13.33 11.15
N ALA A 111 11.74 -13.16 9.83
CA ALA A 111 11.49 -11.85 9.21
C ALA A 111 10.12 -11.30 9.57
N LEU A 112 9.06 -12.13 9.55
CA LEU A 112 7.70 -11.74 9.93
C LEU A 112 7.63 -11.35 11.42
N ARG A 113 8.25 -12.12 12.33
CA ARG A 113 8.34 -11.78 13.76
C ARG A 113 9.07 -10.45 13.98
N ALA A 114 10.20 -10.27 13.33
CA ALA A 114 10.98 -9.03 13.43
C ALA A 114 10.16 -7.82 12.95
N SER A 115 9.34 -7.97 11.91
CA SER A 115 8.43 -6.91 11.46
C SER A 115 7.37 -6.60 12.52
N VAL A 116 6.74 -7.60 13.15
CA VAL A 116 5.79 -7.39 14.25
C VAL A 116 6.44 -6.64 15.42
N ASP A 117 7.67 -7.01 15.79
CA ASP A 117 8.40 -6.33 16.87
C ASP A 117 8.71 -4.86 16.54
N ARG A 118 9.06 -4.56 15.27
CA ARG A 118 9.27 -3.18 14.81
C ARG A 118 7.96 -2.38 14.78
N GLN A 119 6.85 -2.98 14.37
CA GLN A 119 5.52 -2.36 14.46
C GLN A 119 5.17 -2.01 15.92
N ARG A 120 5.36 -2.95 16.84
CA ARG A 120 5.12 -2.74 18.28
C ARG A 120 5.95 -1.60 18.83
N LYS A 121 7.22 -1.52 18.45
CA LYS A 121 8.10 -0.43 18.85
C LYS A 121 7.63 0.90 18.29
N ALA A 122 7.34 0.97 16.99
CA ALA A 122 6.86 2.19 16.33
C ALA A 122 5.52 2.66 16.94
N GLY A 123 4.59 1.73 17.23
CA GLY A 123 3.33 2.02 17.91
C GLY A 123 3.53 2.59 19.31
N ALA A 124 4.46 2.02 20.10
CA ALA A 124 4.80 2.52 21.44
C ALA A 124 5.47 3.90 21.41
N ASP A 125 6.32 4.16 20.41
CA ASP A 125 7.01 5.44 20.20
C ASP A 125 6.08 6.51 19.59
N GLY A 126 4.88 6.11 19.12
CA GLY A 126 3.92 7.00 18.46
C GLY A 126 4.29 7.37 17.03
N ASP A 127 5.22 6.63 16.41
CA ASP A 127 5.66 6.87 15.05
C ASP A 127 4.77 6.10 14.06
N LEU A 128 3.71 6.79 13.61
CA LEU A 128 2.72 6.21 12.71
C LEU A 128 3.25 5.95 11.29
N GLU A 129 4.25 6.70 10.87
CA GLU A 129 4.86 6.55 9.55
C GLU A 129 5.67 5.25 9.50
N ILE A 130 6.58 5.06 10.46
CA ILE A 130 7.35 3.81 10.59
C ILE A 130 6.41 2.62 10.83
N TYR A 131 5.35 2.80 11.64
CA TYR A 131 4.36 1.74 11.85
C TYR A 131 3.72 1.30 10.53
N ALA A 132 3.26 2.23 9.71
CA ALA A 132 2.61 1.92 8.43
C ALA A 132 3.57 1.26 7.42
N GLU A 133 4.83 1.71 7.39
CA GLU A 133 5.89 1.10 6.56
C GLU A 133 6.13 -0.34 6.97
N GLU A 134 6.29 -0.62 8.26
CA GLU A 134 6.53 -1.96 8.79
C GLU A 134 5.33 -2.89 8.61
N ALA A 135 4.10 -2.39 8.78
CA ALA A 135 2.89 -3.15 8.50
C ALA A 135 2.79 -3.50 7.01
N SER A 136 3.13 -2.56 6.12
CA SER A 136 3.18 -2.82 4.68
C SER A 136 4.25 -3.87 4.33
N ALA A 137 5.45 -3.76 4.93
CA ALA A 137 6.52 -4.72 4.73
C ALA A 137 6.14 -6.15 5.18
N PHE A 138 5.39 -6.28 6.30
CA PHE A 138 4.84 -7.56 6.76
C PHE A 138 4.00 -8.24 5.68
N HIS A 139 3.04 -7.54 5.12
CA HIS A 139 2.17 -8.07 4.07
C HIS A 139 2.94 -8.43 2.79
N GLN A 140 4.00 -7.68 2.45
CA GLN A 140 4.86 -8.00 1.31
C GLN A 140 5.65 -9.30 1.53
N VAL A 141 6.25 -9.48 2.72
CA VAL A 141 6.96 -10.73 3.08
C VAL A 141 6.01 -11.91 3.03
N LEU A 142 4.80 -11.77 3.57
CA LEU A 142 3.76 -12.80 3.53
C LEU A 142 3.37 -13.16 2.09
N ALA A 143 3.20 -12.15 1.22
CA ALA A 143 2.85 -12.36 -0.18
C ALA A 143 3.94 -13.14 -0.94
N THR A 144 5.20 -12.76 -0.75
CA THR A 144 6.34 -13.49 -1.34
C THR A 144 6.42 -14.92 -0.80
N ALA A 145 6.18 -15.13 0.50
CA ALA A 145 6.18 -16.46 1.13
C ALA A 145 5.10 -17.40 0.57
N SER A 146 4.02 -16.88 -0.02
CA SER A 146 3.00 -17.71 -0.67
C SER A 146 3.54 -18.54 -1.84
N GLY A 147 4.68 -18.17 -2.43
CA GLY A 147 5.23 -18.78 -3.64
C GLY A 147 4.41 -18.53 -4.90
N ASN A 148 3.31 -17.79 -4.81
CA ASN A 148 2.44 -17.47 -5.95
C ASN A 148 2.66 -16.03 -6.43
N ARG A 149 3.52 -15.91 -7.47
CA ARG A 149 3.89 -14.61 -8.03
C ARG A 149 2.69 -13.79 -8.55
N VAL A 150 1.66 -14.45 -9.04
CA VAL A 150 0.47 -13.73 -9.55
C VAL A 150 -0.30 -13.06 -8.38
N LEU A 151 -0.50 -13.80 -7.28
CA LEU A 151 -1.14 -13.23 -6.08
C LEU A 151 -0.29 -12.13 -5.46
N GLU A 152 1.05 -12.30 -5.43
CA GLU A 152 1.99 -11.27 -4.96
C GLU A 152 1.84 -9.97 -5.77
N GLU A 153 1.87 -10.04 -7.11
CA GLU A 153 1.70 -8.87 -7.99
C GLU A 153 0.32 -8.21 -7.82
N MET A 154 -0.74 -9.01 -7.63
CA MET A 154 -2.09 -8.50 -7.42
C MET A 154 -2.22 -7.77 -6.09
N VAL A 155 -1.73 -8.35 -4.98
CA VAL A 155 -1.85 -7.74 -3.66
C VAL A 155 -0.98 -6.50 -3.55
N GLN A 156 0.20 -6.47 -4.15
CA GLN A 156 1.06 -5.27 -4.19
C GLN A 156 0.35 -4.07 -4.84
N LYS A 157 -0.37 -4.29 -5.95
CA LYS A 157 -1.17 -3.24 -6.59
C LYS A 157 -2.32 -2.76 -5.70
N LEU A 158 -3.00 -3.68 -4.99
CA LEU A 158 -4.06 -3.32 -4.05
C LEU A 158 -3.51 -2.52 -2.86
N LEU A 159 -2.40 -2.96 -2.28
CA LEU A 159 -1.75 -2.25 -1.17
C LEU A 159 -1.33 -0.84 -1.56
N ALA A 160 -0.77 -0.65 -2.75
CA ALA A 160 -0.41 0.68 -3.26
C ALA A 160 -1.64 1.59 -3.38
N GLN A 161 -2.77 1.08 -3.90
CA GLN A 161 -4.02 1.84 -4.02
C GLN A 161 -4.59 2.20 -2.64
N ILE A 162 -4.64 1.24 -1.71
CA ILE A 162 -5.14 1.46 -0.34
C ILE A 162 -4.24 2.44 0.40
N HIS A 163 -2.91 2.28 0.32
CA HIS A 163 -1.96 3.20 0.92
C HIS A 163 -2.17 4.63 0.43
N ALA A 164 -2.30 4.82 -0.88
CA ALA A 164 -2.60 6.11 -1.47
C ALA A 164 -3.91 6.74 -0.98
N MET A 165 -4.90 5.90 -0.63
CA MET A 165 -6.21 6.37 -0.13
C MET A 165 -6.22 6.62 1.39
N CYS A 166 -5.37 5.94 2.16
CA CYS A 166 -5.45 5.89 3.64
C CYS A 166 -4.40 6.73 4.38
N VAL A 167 -3.38 7.28 3.72
CA VAL A 167 -2.26 8.02 4.35
C VAL A 167 -2.69 9.13 5.34
N ARG A 168 -3.91 9.65 5.23
CA ARG A 168 -4.43 10.67 6.17
C ARG A 168 -5.19 10.12 7.38
N ARG A 169 -5.55 8.83 7.41
CA ARG A 169 -6.59 8.31 8.33
C ARG A 169 -6.07 7.58 9.56
N THR A 170 -4.85 7.09 9.55
CA THR A 170 -4.28 6.24 10.61
C THR A 170 -3.83 7.06 11.85
N ARG A 171 -4.72 7.83 12.45
CA ARG A 171 -4.37 8.66 13.65
C ARG A 171 -4.94 8.14 14.98
N ARG A 172 -5.43 6.88 15.06
CA ARG A 172 -6.00 6.35 16.31
C ARG A 172 -5.07 5.33 16.96
N PHE A 173 -4.26 5.79 17.92
CA PHE A 173 -3.28 4.98 18.67
C PHE A 173 -3.85 3.73 19.36
N GLY A 174 -5.11 3.75 19.83
CA GLY A 174 -5.68 2.63 20.59
C GLY A 174 -5.94 1.35 19.79
N PHE A 175 -5.81 1.39 18.45
CA PHE A 175 -6.04 0.23 17.60
C PHE A 175 -4.76 -0.47 17.14
N LEU A 176 -3.62 0.22 17.18
CA LEU A 176 -2.35 -0.32 16.69
C LEU A 176 -1.95 -1.59 17.44
N GLN A 177 -2.05 -1.57 18.77
CA GLN A 177 -1.74 -2.73 19.60
C GLN A 177 -2.54 -3.97 19.18
N ARG A 178 -3.83 -3.81 18.85
CA ARG A 178 -4.68 -4.91 18.42
C ARG A 178 -4.29 -5.45 17.05
N LEU A 179 -3.89 -4.59 16.13
CA LEU A 179 -3.40 -5.01 14.81
C LEU A 179 -2.08 -5.77 14.93
N GLU A 180 -1.21 -5.37 15.85
CA GLU A 180 0.05 -6.09 16.16
C GLU A 180 -0.21 -7.48 16.72
N GLU A 181 -1.19 -7.61 17.63
CA GLU A 181 -1.63 -8.90 18.18
C GLU A 181 -2.18 -9.82 17.09
N GLU A 182 -2.92 -9.27 16.13
CA GLU A 182 -3.45 -10.00 14.98
C GLU A 182 -2.34 -10.47 14.01
N HIS A 183 -1.33 -9.64 13.76
CA HIS A 183 -0.16 -10.07 13.00
C HIS A 183 0.62 -11.16 13.73
N ALA A 184 0.79 -11.07 15.05
CA ALA A 184 1.45 -12.10 15.86
C ALA A 184 0.67 -13.43 15.79
N ALA A 185 -0.66 -13.41 15.92
CA ALA A 185 -1.50 -14.58 15.80
C ALA A 185 -1.42 -15.24 14.41
N LEU A 186 -1.30 -14.42 13.34
CA LEU A 186 -1.08 -14.93 12.00
C LEU A 186 0.28 -15.65 11.89
N VAL A 187 1.35 -15.07 12.45
CA VAL A 187 2.69 -15.71 12.46
C VAL A 187 2.64 -17.03 13.21
N GLU A 188 1.94 -17.12 14.35
CA GLU A 188 1.77 -18.39 15.09
C GLU A 188 1.05 -19.45 14.26
N ALA A 189 0.05 -19.09 13.45
CA ALA A 189 -0.61 -20.03 12.55
C ALA A 189 0.33 -20.53 11.44
N LEU A 190 1.14 -19.63 10.87
CA LEU A 190 2.17 -19.98 9.88
C LEU A 190 3.22 -20.93 10.45
N GLU A 191 3.65 -20.74 11.68
CA GLU A 191 4.61 -21.61 12.39
C GLU A 191 4.11 -23.03 12.61
N ARG A 192 2.80 -23.18 12.83
CA ARG A 192 2.16 -24.50 12.94
C ARG A 192 1.92 -25.15 11.58
N GLY A 193 2.18 -24.45 10.46
CA GLY A 193 1.80 -24.90 9.13
C GLY A 193 0.28 -25.02 8.92
N ASP A 194 -0.52 -24.33 9.76
CA ASP A 194 -1.98 -24.39 9.74
C ASP A 194 -2.54 -23.36 8.75
N GLY A 195 -2.72 -23.80 7.51
CA GLY A 195 -3.21 -22.94 6.43
C GLY A 195 -4.62 -22.43 6.65
N ASP A 196 -5.51 -23.23 7.29
CA ASP A 196 -6.89 -22.78 7.57
C ASP A 196 -6.92 -21.70 8.65
N ALA A 197 -6.12 -21.87 9.71
CA ALA A 197 -5.99 -20.86 10.76
C ALA A 197 -5.31 -19.59 10.23
N ALA A 198 -4.28 -19.72 9.38
CA ALA A 198 -3.59 -18.58 8.77
C ALA A 198 -4.52 -17.76 7.85
N GLU A 199 -5.32 -18.45 7.01
CA GLU A 199 -6.34 -17.79 6.18
C GLU A 199 -7.37 -17.05 7.05
N ALA A 200 -7.90 -17.71 8.08
CA ALA A 200 -8.90 -17.12 8.96
C ALA A 200 -8.34 -15.87 9.70
N ALA A 201 -7.12 -15.95 10.20
CA ALA A 201 -6.44 -14.83 10.88
C ALA A 201 -6.22 -13.64 9.92
N ALA A 202 -5.70 -13.90 8.72
CA ALA A 202 -5.50 -12.86 7.72
C ALA A 202 -6.80 -12.16 7.34
N ARG A 203 -7.87 -12.92 7.05
CA ARG A 203 -9.19 -12.36 6.71
C ARG A 203 -9.76 -11.51 7.86
N ALA A 204 -9.66 -11.99 9.11
CA ALA A 204 -10.15 -11.25 10.27
C ALA A 204 -9.39 -9.92 10.45
N HIS A 205 -8.07 -9.96 10.28
CA HIS A 205 -7.22 -8.77 10.32
C HIS A 205 -7.65 -7.72 9.26
N ILE A 206 -7.79 -8.13 7.99
CA ILE A 206 -8.15 -7.18 6.93
C ILE A 206 -9.54 -6.58 7.13
N ARG A 207 -10.53 -7.36 7.60
CA ARG A 207 -11.85 -6.82 7.94
C ARG A 207 -11.76 -5.75 9.03
N ARG A 208 -10.95 -5.98 10.06
CA ARG A 208 -10.77 -5.01 11.14
C ARG A 208 -10.10 -3.73 10.66
N VAL A 209 -9.06 -3.84 9.83
CA VAL A 209 -8.43 -2.65 9.23
C VAL A 209 -9.45 -1.86 8.41
N ALA A 210 -10.30 -2.54 7.63
CA ALA A 210 -11.38 -1.91 6.88
C ALA A 210 -12.37 -1.15 7.78
N GLU A 211 -12.81 -1.77 8.89
CA GLU A 211 -13.74 -1.14 9.85
C GLU A 211 -13.16 0.15 10.45
N LEU A 212 -11.84 0.19 10.71
CA LEU A 212 -11.14 1.36 11.24
C LEU A 212 -11.13 2.52 10.25
N ASP A 213 -10.96 2.22 8.97
CA ASP A 213 -10.96 3.23 7.91
C ASP A 213 -12.36 3.80 7.64
N TYR A 214 -13.44 3.02 7.91
CA TYR A 214 -14.82 3.49 7.74
C TYR A 214 -15.35 4.28 8.94
N SER A 215 -14.89 4.01 10.17
CA SER A 215 -15.40 4.63 11.40
C SER A 215 -14.90 6.08 11.62
N SER A 216 -14.18 6.67 10.68
CA SER A 216 -13.60 8.00 10.79
C SER A 216 -14.53 9.15 10.38
N GLU A 217 -15.82 8.88 10.12
CA GLU A 217 -16.79 9.82 9.54
C GLU A 217 -17.98 10.17 10.44
N GLU A 218 -17.96 9.82 11.75
CA GLU A 218 -18.93 10.34 12.72
C GLU A 218 -18.37 11.48 13.58
#